data_bd0c5cd09b545c002b6acc549d20c242
#
_entry.id   bd0c5cd09b545c002b6acc549d20c242
#
_cell.length_a   1.000
_cell.length_b   1.000
_cell.length_c   1.000
_cell.angle_alpha   90.00
_cell.angle_beta   90.00
_cell.angle_gamma   90.00
#
_symmetry.space_group_name_H-M   'P 1'
#
loop_
_entity.id
_entity.type
_entity.pdbx_description
1 polymer ?
#
loop_
_entity_poly.entity_id
_entity_poly.type
_entity_poly.pdbx_seq_one_letter_code
_entity_poly.pdbx_strand_id
1 'polypeptide(L)'
;MSKQNKEGCIGIILRIFGVEGPPPAPTFPYGLRDAFLSPAEISFFHVLKGLLGPEHHLIAKVRLADLFFVRKQGSHQTDFNRIGMKHVDFVVCDAKTMQPLLAVELDDASHRTEKTKQRDAFVDNIFAAAKLPLVRVPAARGYVTDELREMVTAALDPDSIQAKPASPPLP
;
A
#
# COMPACT_ATOMS: atom_id res chain seq x y z
N MET A 1 -11.76 29.96 15.72
CA MET A 1 -13.06 30.67 15.76
C MET A 1 -14.13 29.66 16.09
N SER A 2 -14.63 29.75 17.31
CA SER A 2 -15.62 28.80 17.88
C SER A 2 -17.00 29.08 17.27
N LYS A 3 -17.60 28.10 16.58
CA LYS A 3 -19.02 28.16 16.19
C LYS A 3 -19.85 27.77 17.42
N GLN A 4 -20.36 28.78 18.15
CA GLN A 4 -21.39 28.58 19.14
C GLN A 4 -22.66 28.01 18.46
N ASN A 5 -23.05 26.82 18.88
CA ASN A 5 -24.30 26.18 18.52
C ASN A 5 -25.46 26.98 19.14
N LYS A 6 -26.17 27.77 18.34
CA LYS A 6 -27.42 28.44 18.77
C LYS A 6 -28.51 27.37 18.81
N GLU A 7 -28.71 26.78 19.97
CA GLU A 7 -29.98 26.07 20.24
C GLU A 7 -31.10 27.09 20.14
N GLY A 8 -31.93 26.96 19.10
CA GLY A 8 -33.09 27.85 18.92
C GLY A 8 -34.10 27.64 20.06
N CYS A 9 -34.85 28.68 20.41
CA CYS A 9 -35.85 28.70 21.47
C CYS A 9 -36.87 27.53 21.38
N ILE A 10 -37.08 26.93 20.25
CA ILE A 10 -37.94 25.76 20.03
C ILE A 10 -37.37 24.50 20.70
N GLY A 11 -36.04 24.30 20.73
CA GLY A 11 -35.41 23.15 21.40
C GLY A 11 -35.60 23.16 22.93
N ILE A 12 -35.66 24.34 23.54
CA ILE A 12 -35.90 24.50 24.98
C ILE A 12 -37.35 24.17 25.32
N ILE A 13 -38.31 24.60 24.51
CA ILE A 13 -39.74 24.36 24.73
C ILE A 13 -40.07 22.86 24.61
N LEU A 14 -39.50 22.16 23.60
CA LEU A 14 -39.69 20.72 23.42
C LEU A 14 -39.16 19.89 24.61
N ARG A 15 -38.05 20.30 25.25
CA ARG A 15 -37.54 19.66 26.48
C ARG A 15 -38.46 19.77 27.65
N ILE A 16 -39.19 20.89 27.80
CA ILE A 16 -40.15 21.11 28.90
C ILE A 16 -41.37 20.16 28.74
N PHE A 17 -41.73 19.78 27.53
CA PHE A 17 -42.83 18.85 27.23
C PHE A 17 -42.39 17.40 27.14
N GLY A 18 -41.15 17.03 27.54
CA GLY A 18 -40.66 15.65 27.54
C GLY A 18 -40.48 15.03 26.12
N VAL A 19 -40.49 15.85 25.08
CA VAL A 19 -40.21 15.39 23.75
C VAL A 19 -38.69 15.37 23.58
N GLU A 20 -38.08 14.20 23.73
CA GLU A 20 -36.68 14.00 23.41
C GLU A 20 -36.50 14.21 21.91
N GLY A 21 -35.68 15.20 21.54
CA GLY A 21 -35.28 15.41 20.15
C GLY A 21 -34.54 14.17 19.62
N PRO A 22 -34.46 13.97 18.29
CA PRO A 22 -33.71 12.88 17.73
C PRO A 22 -32.27 12.89 18.30
N PRO A 23 -31.69 11.72 18.62
CA PRO A 23 -30.34 11.65 19.14
C PRO A 23 -29.36 12.37 18.19
N PRO A 24 -28.36 13.08 18.72
CA PRO A 24 -27.40 13.75 17.88
C PRO A 24 -26.75 12.75 16.93
N ALA A 25 -26.55 13.13 15.67
CA ALA A 25 -25.90 12.29 14.67
C ALA A 25 -24.55 11.82 15.21
N PRO A 26 -24.18 10.55 15.02
CA PRO A 26 -22.91 10.03 15.48
C PRO A 26 -21.76 10.83 14.88
N THR A 27 -20.87 11.34 15.72
CA THR A 27 -19.65 12.03 15.28
C THR A 27 -18.55 11.00 15.10
N PHE A 28 -18.01 10.90 13.88
CA PHE A 28 -16.89 10.02 13.59
C PHE A 28 -15.57 10.78 13.73
N PRO A 29 -14.55 10.25 14.44
CA PRO A 29 -13.29 10.94 14.69
C PRO A 29 -12.29 10.78 13.52
N TYR A 30 -12.75 10.90 12.27
CA TYR A 30 -11.93 10.70 11.09
C TYR A 30 -11.77 12.00 10.30
N GLY A 31 -10.56 12.22 9.81
CA GLY A 31 -10.23 13.31 8.91
C GLY A 31 -9.45 12.80 7.70
N LEU A 32 -9.48 13.53 6.61
CA LEU A 32 -8.65 13.25 5.46
C LEU A 32 -7.18 13.54 5.81
N ARG A 33 -6.26 12.69 5.38
CA ARG A 33 -4.83 12.95 5.49
C ARG A 33 -4.43 14.11 4.57
N ASP A 34 -3.50 14.94 5.01
CA ASP A 34 -2.97 16.06 4.22
C ASP A 34 -2.22 15.56 2.97
N ALA A 35 -1.56 14.38 3.07
CA ALA A 35 -0.88 13.74 1.95
C ALA A 35 -1.16 12.24 1.94
N PHE A 36 -1.62 11.73 0.80
CA PHE A 36 -1.79 10.29 0.56
C PHE A 36 -0.45 9.62 0.23
N LEU A 37 0.34 10.25 -0.65
CA LEU A 37 1.70 9.86 -1.01
C LEU A 37 2.69 10.91 -0.49
N SER A 38 3.88 10.46 -0.07
CA SER A 38 4.99 11.34 0.23
C SER A 38 5.52 12.03 -1.04
N PRO A 39 6.26 13.14 -0.94
CA PRO A 39 6.84 13.81 -2.12
C PRO A 39 7.72 12.88 -2.97
N ALA A 40 8.49 11.98 -2.34
CA ALA A 40 9.32 11.00 -3.04
C ALA A 40 8.46 9.99 -3.82
N GLU A 41 7.39 9.48 -3.20
CA GLU A 41 6.45 8.56 -3.84
C GLU A 41 5.69 9.23 -4.99
N ILE A 42 5.29 10.50 -4.86
CA ILE A 42 4.63 11.26 -5.94
C ILE A 42 5.59 11.40 -7.12
N SER A 43 6.84 11.82 -6.88
CA SER A 43 7.86 11.97 -7.92
C SER A 43 8.08 10.65 -8.65
N PHE A 44 8.27 9.57 -7.91
CA PHE A 44 8.49 8.24 -8.49
C PHE A 44 7.27 7.72 -9.23
N PHE A 45 6.06 7.94 -8.70
CA PHE A 45 4.80 7.57 -9.36
C PHE A 45 4.72 8.12 -10.78
N HIS A 46 5.05 9.41 -10.96
CA HIS A 46 5.00 10.05 -12.29
C HIS A 46 6.05 9.47 -13.24
N VAL A 47 7.26 9.20 -12.75
CA VAL A 47 8.32 8.58 -13.55
C VAL A 47 7.90 7.17 -13.96
N LEU A 48 7.52 6.33 -13.01
CA LEU A 48 7.12 4.94 -13.29
C LEU A 48 5.91 4.89 -14.22
N LYS A 49 4.90 5.71 -14.00
CA LYS A 49 3.73 5.80 -14.89
C LYS A 49 4.09 6.20 -16.31
N GLY A 50 5.09 7.09 -16.49
CA GLY A 50 5.58 7.49 -17.82
C GLY A 50 6.37 6.40 -18.54
N LEU A 51 6.88 5.40 -17.82
CA LEU A 51 7.59 4.26 -18.41
C LEU A 51 6.66 3.12 -18.84
N LEU A 52 5.46 3.05 -18.27
CA LEU A 52 4.48 2.00 -18.52
C LEU A 52 3.66 2.32 -19.77
N GLY A 53 3.41 1.30 -20.61
CA GLY A 53 2.51 1.39 -21.74
C GLY A 53 1.04 1.32 -21.34
N PRO A 54 0.13 1.51 -22.33
CA PRO A 54 -1.33 1.49 -22.09
C PRO A 54 -1.85 0.11 -21.64
N GLU A 55 -1.05 -0.94 -21.80
CA GLU A 55 -1.34 -2.30 -21.37
C GLU A 55 -1.15 -2.50 -19.86
N HIS A 56 -0.72 -1.45 -19.13
CA HIS A 56 -0.46 -1.53 -17.69
C HIS A 56 -1.21 -0.45 -16.90
N HIS A 57 -1.66 -0.82 -15.71
CA HIS A 57 -2.15 0.09 -14.68
C HIS A 57 -1.17 0.15 -13.50
N LEU A 58 -0.95 1.35 -13.00
CA LEU A 58 -0.15 1.59 -11.80
C LEU A 58 -1.07 1.92 -10.62
N ILE A 59 -0.96 1.13 -9.56
CA ILE A 59 -1.72 1.28 -8.32
C ILE A 59 -0.76 1.61 -7.19
N ALA A 60 -1.11 2.57 -6.34
CA ALA A 60 -0.30 2.98 -5.20
C ALA A 60 -0.86 2.47 -3.87
N LYS A 61 0.03 2.24 -2.88
CA LYS A 61 -0.32 1.89 -1.49
C LYS A 61 -1.18 0.64 -1.37
N VAL A 62 -0.76 -0.46 -2.00
CA VAL A 62 -1.50 -1.72 -2.00
C VAL A 62 -1.16 -2.53 -0.76
N ARG A 63 -2.17 -2.94 0.00
CA ARG A 63 -1.97 -3.82 1.17
C ARG A 63 -1.54 -5.21 0.72
N LEU A 64 -0.60 -5.83 1.44
CA LEU A 64 -0.18 -7.19 1.13
C LEU A 64 -1.34 -8.20 1.32
N ALA A 65 -2.26 -7.95 2.24
CA ALA A 65 -3.44 -8.79 2.44
C ALA A 65 -4.48 -8.71 1.30
N ASP A 66 -4.37 -7.71 0.43
CA ASP A 66 -5.22 -7.58 -0.78
C ASP A 66 -4.54 -8.22 -2.01
N LEU A 67 -3.21 -8.43 -1.95
CA LEU A 67 -2.44 -9.14 -2.98
C LEU A 67 -2.35 -10.64 -2.72
N PHE A 68 -2.24 -11.04 -1.44
CA PHE A 68 -1.89 -12.41 -1.07
C PHE A 68 -2.94 -13.01 -0.14
N PHE A 69 -3.28 -14.26 -0.38
CA PHE A 69 -4.07 -15.06 0.55
C PHE A 69 -3.18 -16.01 1.35
N VAL A 70 -3.57 -16.31 2.59
CA VAL A 70 -2.87 -17.28 3.42
C VAL A 70 -3.33 -18.69 3.06
N ARG A 71 -2.40 -19.55 2.63
CA ARG A 71 -2.67 -20.97 2.42
C ARG A 71 -2.96 -21.64 3.77
N LYS A 72 -3.84 -22.65 3.78
CA LYS A 72 -4.23 -23.41 4.99
C LYS A 72 -3.08 -24.30 5.50
N GLN A 73 -2.01 -23.70 6.01
CA GLN A 73 -0.90 -24.38 6.67
C GLN A 73 -0.54 -23.55 7.92
N GLY A 74 -0.89 -24.04 9.09
CA GLY A 74 -0.61 -23.34 10.36
C GLY A 74 -1.75 -22.45 10.88
N SER A 75 -1.40 -21.43 11.68
CA SER A 75 -2.37 -20.49 12.24
C SER A 75 -2.72 -19.41 11.23
N HIS A 76 -3.78 -19.61 10.47
CA HIS A 76 -4.29 -18.65 9.46
C HIS A 76 -4.37 -17.22 9.99
N GLN A 77 -4.87 -17.00 11.21
CA GLN A 77 -5.03 -15.66 11.80
C GLN A 77 -3.67 -15.01 12.08
N THR A 78 -2.69 -15.77 12.59
CA THR A 78 -1.34 -15.24 12.86
C THR A 78 -0.65 -14.83 11.57
N ASP A 79 -0.70 -15.65 10.53
CA ASP A 79 -0.07 -15.36 9.25
C ASP A 79 -0.77 -14.19 8.54
N PHE A 80 -2.12 -14.13 8.61
CA PHE A 80 -2.87 -12.99 8.10
C PHE A 80 -2.48 -11.68 8.82
N ASN A 81 -2.38 -11.69 10.15
CA ASN A 81 -2.01 -10.50 10.92
C ASN A 81 -0.60 -9.99 10.57
N ARG A 82 0.32 -10.88 10.17
CA ARG A 82 1.67 -10.49 9.74
C ARG A 82 1.69 -9.67 8.47
N ILE A 83 0.73 -9.88 7.56
CA ILE A 83 0.63 -9.15 6.28
C ILE A 83 -0.43 -8.04 6.32
N GLY A 84 -1.41 -8.13 7.22
CA GLY A 84 -2.61 -7.28 7.24
C GLY A 84 -2.35 -5.77 7.33
N MET A 85 -1.25 -5.38 8.01
CA MET A 85 -0.87 -3.98 8.18
C MET A 85 0.33 -3.55 7.31
N LYS A 86 0.75 -4.41 6.38
CA LYS A 86 1.86 -4.12 5.47
C LYS A 86 1.34 -3.69 4.10
N HIS A 87 2.07 -2.79 3.47
CA HIS A 87 1.77 -2.26 2.15
C HIS A 87 3.03 -2.34 1.29
N VAL A 88 2.85 -2.46 0.01
CA VAL A 88 3.85 -2.16 -1.01
C VAL A 88 3.50 -0.81 -1.64
N ASP A 89 4.52 -0.03 -2.00
CA ASP A 89 4.29 1.34 -2.46
C ASP A 89 3.55 1.38 -3.79
N PHE A 90 3.94 0.50 -4.74
CA PHE A 90 3.32 0.45 -6.06
C PHE A 90 3.15 -0.98 -6.55
N VAL A 91 2.10 -1.19 -7.34
CA VAL A 91 1.84 -2.44 -8.07
C VAL A 91 1.49 -2.10 -9.52
N VAL A 92 2.20 -2.74 -10.44
CA VAL A 92 1.87 -2.72 -11.87
C VAL A 92 0.96 -3.90 -12.15
N CYS A 93 -0.18 -3.63 -12.76
CA CYS A 93 -1.18 -4.63 -13.13
C CYS A 93 -1.39 -4.65 -14.65
N ASP A 94 -1.79 -5.78 -15.17
CA ASP A 94 -2.33 -5.89 -16.53
C ASP A 94 -3.60 -5.04 -16.66
N ALA A 95 -3.70 -4.24 -17.72
CA ALA A 95 -4.78 -3.28 -17.87
C ALA A 95 -6.16 -3.91 -18.14
N LYS A 96 -6.20 -5.15 -18.64
CA LYS A 96 -7.47 -5.82 -18.99
C LYS A 96 -7.99 -6.66 -17.83
N THR A 97 -7.09 -7.36 -17.14
CA THR A 97 -7.44 -8.36 -16.13
C THR A 97 -7.26 -7.86 -14.70
N MET A 98 -6.53 -6.77 -14.51
CA MET A 98 -6.07 -6.24 -13.23
C MET A 98 -5.18 -7.23 -12.44
N GLN A 99 -4.64 -8.26 -13.10
CA GLN A 99 -3.69 -9.18 -12.48
C GLN A 99 -2.40 -8.43 -12.12
N PRO A 100 -1.89 -8.56 -10.87
CA PRO A 100 -0.60 -8.01 -10.49
C PRO A 100 0.54 -8.68 -11.28
N LEU A 101 1.39 -7.87 -11.88
CA LEU A 101 2.54 -8.32 -12.68
C LEU A 101 3.87 -8.03 -11.99
N LEU A 102 3.96 -6.90 -11.29
CA LEU A 102 5.17 -6.42 -10.64
C LEU A 102 4.81 -5.54 -9.44
N ALA A 103 5.50 -5.73 -8.33
CA ALA A 103 5.46 -4.81 -7.20
C ALA A 103 6.76 -3.99 -7.13
N VAL A 104 6.64 -2.74 -6.69
CA VAL A 104 7.79 -1.84 -6.54
C VAL A 104 7.73 -1.17 -5.17
N GLU A 105 8.83 -1.22 -4.42
CA GLU A 105 9.04 -0.49 -3.17
C GLU A 105 10.12 0.57 -3.34
N LEU A 106 9.90 1.75 -2.74
CA LEU A 106 10.91 2.79 -2.60
C LEU A 106 11.66 2.60 -1.29
N ASP A 107 12.93 2.23 -1.39
CA ASP A 107 13.82 2.02 -0.25
C ASP A 107 14.43 3.34 0.21
N ASP A 108 14.11 3.77 1.42
CA ASP A 108 14.88 4.81 2.10
C ASP A 108 16.08 4.17 2.82
N ALA A 109 17.26 4.33 2.23
CA ALA A 109 18.50 3.72 2.72
C ALA A 109 18.96 4.26 4.09
N SER A 110 18.33 5.32 4.63
CA SER A 110 18.86 6.06 5.79
C SER A 110 18.71 5.36 7.15
N HIS A 111 17.86 4.31 7.29
CA HIS A 111 17.58 3.68 8.59
C HIS A 111 17.45 2.16 8.53
N ARG A 112 18.47 1.43 8.06
CA ARG A 112 18.47 -0.04 8.07
C ARG A 112 18.89 -0.60 9.43
N THR A 113 17.93 -0.84 10.31
CA THR A 113 18.12 -1.61 11.56
C THR A 113 17.99 -3.11 11.27
N GLU A 114 18.47 -3.97 12.19
CA GLU A 114 18.32 -5.43 12.08
C GLU A 114 16.85 -5.86 12.01
N LYS A 115 15.97 -5.18 12.77
CA LYS A 115 14.53 -5.39 12.73
C LYS A 115 13.92 -5.07 11.35
N THR A 116 14.45 -4.04 10.69
CA THR A 116 14.02 -3.66 9.33
C THR A 116 14.43 -4.75 8.33
N LYS A 117 15.67 -5.25 8.41
CA LYS A 117 16.15 -6.33 7.54
C LYS A 117 15.32 -7.62 7.67
N GLN A 118 14.96 -8.02 8.90
CA GLN A 118 14.09 -9.20 9.12
C GLN A 118 12.69 -9.00 8.53
N ARG A 119 12.14 -7.78 8.65
CA ARG A 119 10.87 -7.42 8.02
C ARG A 119 10.96 -7.51 6.50
N ASP A 120 12.02 -6.97 5.92
CA ASP A 120 12.24 -6.94 4.48
C ASP A 120 12.41 -8.36 3.92
N ALA A 121 13.22 -9.20 4.58
CA ALA A 121 13.38 -10.61 4.23
C ALA A 121 12.03 -11.37 4.29
N PHE A 122 11.19 -11.07 5.28
CA PHE A 122 9.86 -11.67 5.36
C PHE A 122 8.97 -11.27 4.18
N VAL A 123 8.99 -9.99 3.78
CA VAL A 123 8.24 -9.49 2.61
C VAL A 123 8.77 -10.15 1.34
N ASP A 124 10.10 -10.17 1.14
CA ASP A 124 10.71 -10.80 -0.03
C ASP A 124 10.30 -12.27 -0.19
N ASN A 125 10.27 -13.02 0.92
CA ASN A 125 9.83 -14.42 0.92
C ASN A 125 8.35 -14.59 0.52
N ILE A 126 7.46 -13.67 0.90
CA ILE A 126 6.04 -13.69 0.50
C ILE A 126 5.93 -13.50 -1.02
N PHE A 127 6.60 -12.50 -1.57
CA PHE A 127 6.59 -12.22 -3.00
C PHE A 127 7.18 -13.39 -3.80
N ALA A 128 8.30 -13.97 -3.35
CA ALA A 128 8.92 -15.13 -3.95
C ALA A 128 7.99 -16.37 -3.94
N ALA A 129 7.34 -16.65 -2.80
CA ALA A 129 6.40 -17.76 -2.66
C ALA A 129 5.15 -17.61 -3.54
N ALA A 130 4.73 -16.36 -3.79
CA ALA A 130 3.61 -16.03 -4.67
C ALA A 130 4.02 -15.91 -6.14
N LYS A 131 5.33 -15.95 -6.45
CA LYS A 131 5.91 -15.72 -7.78
C LYS A 131 5.52 -14.35 -8.37
N LEU A 132 5.34 -13.35 -7.53
CA LEU A 132 5.14 -11.96 -7.95
C LEU A 132 6.48 -11.24 -7.81
N PRO A 133 7.05 -10.70 -8.89
CA PRO A 133 8.30 -9.95 -8.82
C PRO A 133 8.18 -8.74 -7.88
N LEU A 134 9.23 -8.51 -7.07
CA LEU A 134 9.38 -7.33 -6.24
C LEU A 134 10.69 -6.63 -6.60
N VAL A 135 10.58 -5.39 -7.04
CA VAL A 135 11.70 -4.50 -7.34
C VAL A 135 11.81 -3.45 -6.23
N ARG A 136 13.02 -3.28 -5.70
CA ARG A 136 13.33 -2.22 -4.73
C ARG A 136 14.14 -1.14 -5.41
N VAL A 137 13.64 0.08 -5.35
CA VAL A 137 14.30 1.25 -5.96
C VAL A 137 14.71 2.20 -4.84
N PRO A 138 15.97 2.61 -4.76
CA PRO A 138 16.40 3.62 -3.80
C PRO A 138 15.60 4.91 -3.98
N ALA A 139 15.07 5.48 -2.90
CA ALA A 139 14.41 6.77 -2.94
C ALA A 139 15.41 7.86 -3.32
N ALA A 140 15.15 8.59 -4.38
CA ALA A 140 16.02 9.62 -4.92
C ALA A 140 15.22 10.88 -5.31
N ARG A 141 15.93 12.01 -5.44
CA ARG A 141 15.31 13.26 -5.95
C ARG A 141 15.10 13.25 -7.46
N GLY A 142 15.72 12.32 -8.17
CA GLY A 142 15.59 12.11 -9.61
C GLY A 142 15.99 10.69 -9.97
N TYR A 143 15.45 10.16 -11.06
CA TYR A 143 15.69 8.80 -11.51
C TYR A 143 16.23 8.82 -12.95
N VAL A 144 17.23 7.97 -13.21
CA VAL A 144 17.70 7.71 -14.58
C VAL A 144 16.66 6.83 -15.24
N THR A 145 15.92 7.40 -16.17
CA THR A 145 14.77 6.75 -16.81
C THR A 145 15.11 5.48 -17.54
N ASP A 146 16.28 5.40 -18.18
CA ASP A 146 16.69 4.22 -18.93
C ASP A 146 17.03 3.04 -18.01
N GLU A 147 17.77 3.27 -16.94
CA GLU A 147 18.06 2.24 -15.92
C GLU A 147 16.77 1.70 -15.28
N LEU A 148 15.85 2.60 -14.94
CA LEU A 148 14.57 2.20 -14.35
C LEU A 148 13.70 1.45 -15.36
N ARG A 149 13.73 1.85 -16.64
CA ARG A 149 13.03 1.16 -17.73
C ARG A 149 13.56 -0.27 -17.90
N GLU A 150 14.87 -0.44 -17.96
CA GLU A 150 15.49 -1.76 -18.09
C GLU A 150 15.09 -2.65 -16.90
N MET A 151 15.17 -2.13 -15.66
CA MET A 151 14.81 -2.85 -14.45
C MET A 151 13.34 -3.29 -14.45
N VAL A 152 12.43 -2.39 -14.83
CA VAL A 152 10.97 -2.67 -14.88
C VAL A 152 10.65 -3.66 -16.00
N THR A 153 11.23 -3.48 -17.18
CA THR A 153 11.02 -4.37 -18.33
C THR A 153 11.53 -5.78 -18.03
N ALA A 154 12.73 -5.90 -17.46
CA ALA A 154 13.27 -7.19 -17.05
C ALA A 154 12.42 -7.89 -15.98
N ALA A 155 11.83 -7.14 -15.06
CA ALA A 155 10.96 -7.69 -14.02
C ALA A 155 9.56 -8.06 -14.53
N LEU A 156 9.08 -7.44 -15.61
CA LEU A 156 7.81 -7.75 -16.26
C LEU A 156 7.93 -8.93 -17.24
N ASP A 157 9.16 -9.35 -17.60
CA ASP A 157 9.37 -10.49 -18.49
C ASP A 157 8.95 -11.80 -17.77
N PRO A 158 8.00 -12.57 -18.34
CA PRO A 158 7.54 -13.83 -17.76
C PRO A 158 8.66 -14.85 -17.51
N ASP A 159 9.71 -14.86 -18.31
CA ASP A 159 10.84 -15.78 -18.17
C ASP A 159 11.76 -15.42 -17.00
N SER A 160 11.78 -14.18 -16.57
CA SER A 160 12.56 -13.71 -15.41
C SER A 160 12.02 -14.26 -14.08
N ILE A 161 10.72 -14.60 -14.02
CA ILE A 161 10.04 -15.11 -12.81
C ILE A 161 10.51 -16.53 -12.46
N GLN A 162 11.00 -17.31 -13.43
CA GLN A 162 11.46 -18.70 -13.23
C GLN A 162 12.93 -18.80 -12.77
N ALA A 163 13.72 -17.74 -12.93
CA ALA A 163 15.17 -17.78 -12.75
C ALA A 163 15.67 -17.44 -11.33
N LYS A 164 14.84 -16.90 -10.43
CA LYS A 164 15.30 -16.50 -9.07
C LYS A 164 15.06 -17.64 -8.07
N PRO A 165 16.14 -18.29 -7.55
CA PRO A 165 16.00 -19.30 -6.53
C PRO A 165 15.43 -18.71 -5.24
N ALA A 166 14.51 -19.43 -4.60
CA ALA A 166 13.99 -19.08 -3.29
C ALA A 166 15.16 -18.94 -2.29
N SER A 167 15.19 -17.82 -1.57
CA SER A 167 16.14 -17.67 -0.47
C SER A 167 15.96 -18.81 0.54
N PRO A 168 17.04 -19.34 1.16
CA PRO A 168 16.94 -20.43 2.11
C PRO A 168 16.04 -20.04 3.29
N PRO A 169 15.34 -21.00 3.90
CA PRO A 169 14.50 -20.75 5.07
C PRO A 169 15.35 -20.19 6.20
N LEU A 170 14.85 -19.16 6.85
CA LEU A 170 15.45 -18.62 8.07
C LEU A 170 15.40 -19.67 9.19
N PRO A 171 16.44 -19.76 10.03
CA PRO A 171 16.54 -20.67 11.15
C PRO A 171 15.44 -20.45 12.20
#